data_33e7b8e9afe098ac3438e51fae3bd1b4
#
_entry.id   33e7b8e9afe098ac3438e51fae3bd1b4
#
_cell.length_a   1.000
_cell.length_b   1.000
_cell.length_c   1.000
_cell.angle_alpha   90.00
_cell.angle_beta   90.00
_cell.angle_gamma   90.00
#
_symmetry.space_group_name_H-M   'P 1'
#
loop_
_entity.id
_entity.type
_entity.pdbx_description
1 polymer ?
#
loop_
_entity_poly.entity_id
_entity_poly.type
_entity_poly.pdbx_seq_one_letter_code
_entity_poly.pdbx_strand_id
1 'polypeptide(L)'
;MARSTGTPTISDVAKAARVSRQTVSNVINRPDLVRPETRRRVEGAIERLRYRPHASARRLRTRRSSTIGIRLDPVSANGISGSVLDGFLHALTERAAERGIRILLYAANGIDAELAEFRRLIDESEVDGFVVTSTTYGDRRISWLVEQRIPFVSFGRPWGVADMTDCRYRWVDVDGAAGVRMATEHVQSLGAREVAFVGWPSPSGIGEERRQGWIESCGLAPERMAELSVGVADEATEAARAVAELLDSSRPPDAFVCASDSLALGARMALVERGLELPVVGFDDTPVAAAMGLSGVSQPLSDVAEAVLELLMGPDGGVVIDDPDRLAGPTHRLLQPAPVVRGEGASARGEGTDT
;
A
#
# COMPACT_ATOMS: atom_id res chain seq x y z
N MET A 1 29.66 -33.46 -36.19
CA MET A 1 29.25 -32.06 -35.95
C MET A 1 28.77 -31.94 -34.51
N ALA A 2 29.57 -31.35 -33.63
CA ALA A 2 29.27 -31.20 -32.22
C ALA A 2 28.10 -30.20 -32.02
N ARG A 3 27.00 -30.67 -31.44
CA ARG A 3 25.91 -29.78 -30.98
C ARG A 3 26.42 -29.02 -29.75
N SER A 4 26.65 -27.72 -29.92
CA SER A 4 26.86 -26.80 -28.82
C SER A 4 25.59 -26.84 -27.92
N THR A 5 25.76 -27.30 -26.67
CA THR A 5 24.70 -27.42 -25.67
C THR A 5 24.41 -26.08 -24.94
N GLY A 6 24.81 -24.96 -25.53
CA GLY A 6 24.61 -23.62 -24.95
C GLY A 6 23.31 -22.98 -25.42
N THR A 7 22.68 -22.20 -24.55
CA THR A 7 21.51 -21.34 -24.87
C THR A 7 21.88 -20.43 -26.06
N PRO A 8 21.04 -20.34 -27.12
CA PRO A 8 21.32 -19.50 -28.28
C PRO A 8 21.58 -18.04 -27.88
N THR A 9 22.56 -17.42 -28.50
CA THR A 9 22.97 -16.03 -28.26
C THR A 9 22.55 -15.13 -29.43
N ILE A 10 22.58 -13.80 -29.20
CA ILE A 10 22.34 -12.82 -30.27
C ILE A 10 23.31 -12.99 -31.44
N SER A 11 24.52 -13.50 -31.18
CA SER A 11 25.51 -13.80 -32.20
C SER A 11 25.09 -14.96 -33.09
N ASP A 12 24.42 -15.96 -32.53
CA ASP A 12 23.94 -17.12 -33.31
C ASP A 12 22.75 -16.70 -34.20
N VAL A 13 21.86 -15.83 -33.71
CA VAL A 13 20.79 -15.23 -34.52
C VAL A 13 21.38 -14.39 -35.64
N ALA A 14 22.39 -13.56 -35.37
CA ALA A 14 23.06 -12.73 -36.37
C ALA A 14 23.70 -13.58 -37.48
N LYS A 15 24.39 -14.67 -37.12
CA LYS A 15 24.94 -15.65 -38.08
C LYS A 15 23.82 -16.31 -38.91
N ALA A 16 22.76 -16.80 -38.26
CA ALA A 16 21.67 -17.49 -38.94
C ALA A 16 20.89 -16.59 -39.90
N ALA A 17 20.71 -15.31 -39.52
CA ALA A 17 20.06 -14.30 -40.36
C ALA A 17 20.99 -13.59 -41.35
N ARG A 18 22.31 -13.83 -41.33
CA ARG A 18 23.34 -13.17 -42.13
C ARG A 18 23.31 -11.65 -42.01
N VAL A 19 23.26 -11.14 -40.77
CA VAL A 19 23.27 -9.73 -40.45
C VAL A 19 24.22 -9.44 -39.28
N SER A 20 24.45 -8.16 -38.98
CA SER A 20 25.23 -7.78 -37.80
C SER A 20 24.41 -8.00 -36.50
N ARG A 21 25.11 -8.16 -35.37
CA ARG A 21 24.47 -8.19 -34.04
C ARG A 21 23.63 -6.92 -33.78
N GLN A 22 24.11 -5.76 -34.29
CA GLN A 22 23.39 -4.50 -34.19
C GLN A 22 22.07 -4.54 -34.96
N THR A 23 22.03 -5.16 -36.14
CA THR A 23 20.79 -5.33 -36.91
C THR A 23 19.78 -6.21 -36.19
N VAL A 24 20.24 -7.32 -35.56
CA VAL A 24 19.38 -8.17 -34.73
C VAL A 24 18.82 -7.35 -33.55
N SER A 25 19.68 -6.58 -32.87
CA SER A 25 19.27 -5.71 -31.78
C SER A 25 18.24 -4.66 -32.23
N ASN A 26 18.41 -4.09 -33.41
CA ASN A 26 17.46 -3.12 -33.97
C ASN A 26 16.11 -3.78 -34.30
N VAL A 27 16.10 -4.99 -34.87
CA VAL A 27 14.84 -5.73 -35.14
C VAL A 27 14.06 -5.98 -33.84
N ILE A 28 14.75 -6.34 -32.75
CA ILE A 28 14.10 -6.62 -31.45
C ILE A 28 13.58 -5.34 -30.79
N ASN A 29 14.29 -4.21 -30.89
CA ASN A 29 14.03 -3.02 -30.08
C ASN A 29 13.48 -1.82 -30.85
N ARG A 30 13.74 -1.72 -32.17
CA ARG A 30 13.31 -0.63 -33.03
C ARG A 30 13.02 -1.18 -34.44
N PRO A 31 11.99 -2.05 -34.58
CA PRO A 31 11.69 -2.76 -35.83
C PRO A 31 11.44 -1.80 -36.99
N ASP A 32 10.94 -0.59 -36.70
CA ASP A 32 10.64 0.43 -37.70
C ASP A 32 11.88 1.01 -38.39
N LEU A 33 13.06 0.88 -37.78
CA LEU A 33 14.33 1.31 -38.36
C LEU A 33 14.97 0.24 -39.30
N VAL A 34 14.34 -0.93 -39.42
CA VAL A 34 14.90 -2.04 -40.21
C VAL A 34 13.98 -2.36 -41.38
N ARG A 35 14.59 -2.54 -42.57
CA ARG A 35 13.84 -2.90 -43.79
C ARG A 35 13.00 -4.16 -43.58
N PRO A 36 11.74 -4.23 -44.08
CA PRO A 36 10.81 -5.34 -43.83
C PRO A 36 11.37 -6.72 -44.16
N GLU A 37 12.16 -6.82 -45.25
CA GLU A 37 12.80 -8.09 -45.65
C GLU A 37 13.86 -8.57 -44.64
N THR A 38 14.68 -7.65 -44.14
CA THR A 38 15.70 -7.96 -43.14
C THR A 38 15.05 -8.32 -41.80
N ARG A 39 13.98 -7.64 -41.44
CA ARG A 39 13.18 -7.90 -40.23
C ARG A 39 12.63 -9.32 -40.26
N ARG A 40 11.90 -9.73 -41.32
CA ARG A 40 11.35 -11.09 -41.45
C ARG A 40 12.44 -12.17 -41.36
N ARG A 41 13.61 -11.93 -41.97
CA ARG A 41 14.74 -12.86 -41.95
C ARG A 41 15.31 -13.05 -40.53
N VAL A 42 15.40 -11.99 -39.75
CA VAL A 42 15.84 -12.01 -38.35
C VAL A 42 14.80 -12.68 -37.47
N GLU A 43 13.52 -12.33 -37.60
CA GLU A 43 12.40 -12.93 -36.86
C GLU A 43 12.36 -14.46 -37.08
N GLY A 44 12.46 -14.91 -38.33
CA GLY A 44 12.54 -16.35 -38.64
C GLY A 44 13.80 -17.07 -38.08
N ALA A 45 14.90 -16.35 -37.91
CA ALA A 45 16.07 -16.90 -37.22
C ALA A 45 15.87 -17.01 -35.71
N ILE A 46 15.22 -16.01 -35.08
CA ILE A 46 14.84 -15.99 -33.66
C ILE A 46 13.96 -17.21 -33.36
N GLU A 47 12.91 -17.43 -34.16
CA GLU A 47 11.96 -18.53 -33.97
C GLU A 47 12.66 -19.90 -34.13
N ARG A 48 13.44 -20.11 -35.19
CA ARG A 48 14.14 -21.38 -35.45
C ARG A 48 15.12 -21.72 -34.34
N LEU A 49 15.85 -20.74 -33.84
CA LEU A 49 16.84 -20.93 -32.78
C LEU A 49 16.20 -20.91 -31.39
N ARG A 50 14.89 -20.58 -31.26
CA ARG A 50 14.20 -20.34 -30.00
C ARG A 50 14.98 -19.35 -29.12
N TYR A 51 15.59 -18.34 -29.77
CA TYR A 51 16.35 -17.31 -29.07
C TYR A 51 15.41 -16.45 -28.24
N ARG A 52 15.73 -16.31 -26.97
CA ARG A 52 15.10 -15.36 -26.08
C ARG A 52 16.13 -14.31 -25.65
N PRO A 53 15.85 -13.01 -25.85
CA PRO A 53 16.75 -11.96 -25.36
C PRO A 53 16.99 -12.13 -23.87
N HIS A 54 18.26 -12.24 -23.46
CA HIS A 54 18.59 -12.30 -22.04
C HIS A 54 18.23 -10.98 -21.35
N ALA A 55 17.50 -11.05 -20.24
CA ALA A 55 17.14 -9.88 -19.44
C ALA A 55 18.39 -9.10 -18.98
N SER A 56 19.47 -9.80 -18.65
CA SER A 56 20.77 -9.21 -18.29
C SER A 56 21.37 -8.34 -19.41
N ALA A 57 21.25 -8.77 -20.69
CA ALA A 57 21.75 -7.99 -21.82
C ALA A 57 20.91 -6.70 -22.05
N ARG A 58 19.61 -6.75 -21.76
CA ARG A 58 18.73 -5.58 -21.78
C ARG A 58 19.11 -4.63 -20.65
N ARG A 59 19.28 -5.13 -19.41
CA ARG A 59 19.72 -4.37 -18.22
C ARG A 59 21.03 -3.62 -18.47
N LEU A 60 22.06 -4.32 -18.97
CA LEU A 60 23.37 -3.72 -19.28
C LEU A 60 23.26 -2.55 -20.29
N ARG A 61 22.34 -2.62 -21.23
CA ARG A 61 22.16 -1.59 -22.25
C ARG A 61 21.35 -0.40 -21.78
N THR A 62 20.25 -0.66 -21.05
CA THR A 62 19.32 0.39 -20.60
C THR A 62 19.71 0.94 -19.23
N ARG A 63 20.60 0.28 -18.49
CA ARG A 63 20.92 0.50 -17.08
C ARG A 63 19.66 0.49 -16.18
N ARG A 64 18.61 -0.23 -16.61
CA ARG A 64 17.35 -0.34 -15.90
C ARG A 64 16.95 -1.81 -15.75
N SER A 65 16.49 -2.17 -14.57
CA SER A 65 15.99 -3.51 -14.26
C SER A 65 14.52 -3.69 -14.66
N SER A 66 13.79 -2.59 -14.79
CA SER A 66 12.32 -2.54 -14.89
C SER A 66 11.67 -3.34 -13.75
N THR A 67 12.20 -3.15 -12.55
CA THR A 67 11.77 -3.86 -11.35
C THR A 67 11.73 -2.89 -10.17
N ILE A 68 10.67 -2.95 -9.39
CA ILE A 68 10.46 -2.18 -8.18
C ILE A 68 10.50 -3.14 -7.00
N GLY A 69 11.26 -2.80 -5.96
CA GLY A 69 11.33 -3.56 -4.72
C GLY A 69 10.25 -3.10 -3.73
N ILE A 70 9.59 -4.04 -3.08
CA ILE A 70 8.68 -3.78 -1.97
C ILE A 70 8.84 -4.86 -0.91
N ARG A 71 8.83 -4.46 0.36
CA ARG A 71 8.89 -5.39 1.47
C ARG A 71 7.56 -6.11 1.64
N LEU A 72 7.62 -7.43 1.81
CA LEU A 72 6.53 -8.21 2.35
C LEU A 72 6.61 -8.12 3.89
N ASP A 73 5.61 -7.54 4.51
CA ASP A 73 5.57 -7.46 5.97
C ASP A 73 5.49 -8.85 6.58
N PRO A 74 6.17 -9.08 7.72
CA PRO A 74 6.03 -10.34 8.43
C PRO A 74 4.56 -10.61 8.73
N VAL A 75 4.14 -11.86 8.54
CA VAL A 75 2.78 -12.27 8.93
C VAL A 75 2.63 -12.03 10.42
N SER A 76 1.80 -11.05 10.80
CA SER A 76 1.42 -10.92 12.21
C SER A 76 0.50 -12.08 12.54
N ALA A 77 0.82 -12.79 13.62
CA ALA A 77 0.12 -14.02 13.99
C ALA A 77 -1.39 -13.80 14.27
N ASN A 78 -1.82 -12.55 14.48
CA ASN A 78 -3.16 -12.20 14.97
C ASN A 78 -3.82 -11.04 14.20
N GLY A 79 -3.23 -10.53 13.11
CA GLY A 79 -3.70 -9.30 12.45
C GLY A 79 -4.51 -9.56 11.19
N ILE A 80 -5.68 -8.93 11.10
CA ILE A 80 -6.48 -8.82 9.87
C ILE A 80 -5.89 -7.73 8.96
N SER A 81 -5.12 -6.81 9.51
CA SER A 81 -4.52 -5.65 8.83
C SER A 81 -3.57 -6.02 7.68
N GLY A 82 -3.06 -7.24 7.62
CA GLY A 82 -2.34 -7.76 6.46
C GLY A 82 -3.15 -7.71 5.15
N SER A 83 -4.47 -7.74 5.24
CA SER A 83 -5.37 -7.69 4.07
C SER A 83 -5.25 -6.38 3.28
N VAL A 84 -4.91 -5.25 3.93
CA VAL A 84 -4.70 -3.96 3.26
C VAL A 84 -3.47 -4.03 2.38
N LEU A 85 -2.35 -4.54 2.93
CA LEU A 85 -1.12 -4.72 2.16
C LEU A 85 -1.32 -5.72 1.03
N ASP A 86 -2.02 -6.82 1.26
CA ASP A 86 -2.34 -7.80 0.22
C ASP A 86 -3.15 -7.17 -0.92
N GLY A 87 -4.20 -6.42 -0.60
CA GLY A 87 -5.00 -5.70 -1.60
C GLY A 87 -4.18 -4.67 -2.38
N PHE A 88 -3.32 -3.92 -1.69
CA PHE A 88 -2.40 -2.99 -2.33
C PHE A 88 -1.38 -3.71 -3.24
N LEU A 89 -0.78 -4.81 -2.79
CA LEU A 89 0.18 -5.60 -3.59
C LEU A 89 -0.45 -6.17 -4.85
N HIS A 90 -1.70 -6.65 -4.77
CA HIS A 90 -2.45 -7.09 -5.95
C HIS A 90 -2.62 -5.94 -6.95
N ALA A 91 -3.19 -4.82 -6.51
CA ALA A 91 -3.41 -3.66 -7.36
C ALA A 91 -2.08 -3.13 -7.95
N LEU A 92 -1.02 -3.02 -7.14
CA LEU A 92 0.30 -2.59 -7.59
C LEU A 92 0.88 -3.53 -8.64
N THR A 93 0.74 -4.84 -8.45
CA THR A 93 1.27 -5.85 -9.40
C THR A 93 0.54 -5.80 -10.73
N GLU A 94 -0.79 -5.67 -10.73
CA GLU A 94 -1.59 -5.53 -11.94
C GLU A 94 -1.22 -4.26 -12.72
N ARG A 95 -1.20 -3.11 -12.06
CA ARG A 95 -0.85 -1.83 -12.69
C ARG A 95 0.60 -1.76 -13.17
N ALA A 96 1.52 -2.36 -12.43
CA ALA A 96 2.92 -2.48 -12.83
C ALA A 96 3.09 -3.35 -14.07
N ALA A 97 2.37 -4.48 -14.16
CA ALA A 97 2.41 -5.37 -15.30
C ALA A 97 1.94 -4.69 -16.61
N GLU A 98 0.89 -3.86 -16.56
CA GLU A 98 0.42 -3.04 -17.68
C GLU A 98 1.51 -2.11 -18.22
N ARG A 99 2.45 -1.68 -17.36
CA ARG A 99 3.59 -0.81 -17.68
C ARG A 99 4.88 -1.58 -17.99
N GLY A 100 4.82 -2.92 -18.01
CA GLY A 100 5.99 -3.78 -18.23
C GLY A 100 7.00 -3.76 -17.08
N ILE A 101 6.56 -3.38 -15.88
CA ILE A 101 7.35 -3.36 -14.65
C ILE A 101 7.08 -4.64 -13.87
N ARG A 102 8.09 -5.11 -13.17
CA ARG A 102 8.01 -6.25 -12.26
C ARG A 102 8.08 -5.78 -10.82
N ILE A 103 7.34 -6.45 -9.96
CA ILE A 103 7.44 -6.26 -8.51
C ILE A 103 8.34 -7.37 -7.96
N LEU A 104 9.37 -6.97 -7.19
CA LEU A 104 10.24 -7.86 -6.45
C LEU A 104 9.85 -7.77 -4.97
N LEU A 105 9.31 -8.87 -4.45
CA LEU A 105 9.03 -9.00 -3.03
C LEU A 105 10.28 -9.45 -2.29
N TYR A 106 10.61 -8.77 -1.19
CA TYR A 106 11.67 -9.18 -0.29
C TYR A 106 11.18 -9.19 1.16
N ALA A 107 11.83 -9.98 2.00
CA ALA A 107 11.56 -10.03 3.43
C ALA A 107 12.70 -9.38 4.21
N ALA A 108 12.37 -8.59 5.22
CA ALA A 108 13.35 -8.02 6.14
C ALA A 108 12.76 -7.96 7.56
N ASN A 109 13.54 -8.36 8.54
CA ASN A 109 13.12 -8.34 9.94
C ASN A 109 13.67 -7.10 10.64
N GLY A 110 12.91 -6.01 10.59
CA GLY A 110 13.27 -4.71 11.16
C GLY A 110 14.04 -3.80 10.18
N ILE A 111 14.18 -2.54 10.59
CA ILE A 111 14.71 -1.45 9.75
C ILE A 111 16.16 -1.70 9.30
N ASP A 112 17.03 -2.18 10.19
CA ASP A 112 18.45 -2.39 9.85
C ASP A 112 18.64 -3.51 8.81
N ALA A 113 17.84 -4.58 8.90
CA ALA A 113 17.83 -5.65 7.91
C ALA A 113 17.29 -5.14 6.56
N GLU A 114 16.26 -4.29 6.58
CA GLU A 114 15.71 -3.70 5.36
C GLU A 114 16.70 -2.75 4.67
N LEU A 115 17.42 -1.93 5.43
CA LEU A 115 18.49 -1.08 4.89
C LEU A 115 19.65 -1.90 4.29
N ALA A 116 19.98 -3.05 4.87
CA ALA A 116 20.96 -3.97 4.29
C ALA A 116 20.47 -4.58 2.98
N GLU A 117 19.20 -4.94 2.93
CA GLU A 117 18.58 -5.47 1.71
C GLU A 117 18.47 -4.42 0.60
N PHE A 118 18.16 -3.17 0.92
CA PHE A 118 18.21 -2.07 -0.05
C PHE A 118 19.57 -1.98 -0.72
N ARG A 119 20.66 -1.98 0.07
CA ARG A 119 22.03 -1.93 -0.47
C ARG A 119 22.29 -3.11 -1.40
N ARG A 120 21.95 -4.33 -0.98
CA ARG A 120 22.16 -5.54 -1.76
C ARG A 120 21.43 -5.47 -3.11
N LEU A 121 20.14 -5.15 -3.11
CA LEU A 121 19.31 -5.08 -4.32
C LEU A 121 19.78 -4.01 -5.31
N ILE A 122 20.32 -2.90 -4.81
CA ILE A 122 20.89 -1.83 -5.62
C ILE A 122 22.23 -2.25 -6.22
N ASP A 123 23.14 -2.76 -5.39
CA ASP A 123 24.48 -3.19 -5.81
C ASP A 123 24.41 -4.29 -6.86
N GLU A 124 23.46 -5.21 -6.74
CA GLU A 124 23.18 -6.26 -7.71
C GLU A 124 22.36 -5.77 -8.92
N SER A 125 21.97 -4.51 -8.95
CA SER A 125 21.13 -3.90 -10.00
C SER A 125 19.82 -4.69 -10.24
N GLU A 126 19.23 -5.23 -9.17
CA GLU A 126 18.00 -6.01 -9.25
C GLU A 126 16.75 -5.14 -9.31
N VAL A 127 16.80 -3.93 -8.72
CA VAL A 127 15.69 -2.98 -8.69
C VAL A 127 16.13 -1.61 -9.21
N ASP A 128 15.16 -0.83 -9.71
CA ASP A 128 15.35 0.57 -10.13
C ASP A 128 14.84 1.56 -9.06
N GLY A 129 14.09 1.09 -8.08
CA GLY A 129 13.54 1.88 -6.98
C GLY A 129 12.69 1.04 -6.05
N PHE A 130 12.13 1.69 -5.04
CA PHE A 130 11.37 1.02 -3.98
C PHE A 130 9.99 1.63 -3.76
N VAL A 131 9.06 0.79 -3.33
CA VAL A 131 7.85 1.21 -2.62
C VAL A 131 8.04 0.89 -1.15
N VAL A 132 7.94 1.92 -0.30
CA VAL A 132 8.08 1.81 1.16
C VAL A 132 6.69 1.83 1.77
N THR A 133 6.34 0.81 2.54
CA THR A 133 5.07 0.70 3.27
C THR A 133 5.29 0.75 4.77
N SER A 134 4.21 0.85 5.55
CA SER A 134 4.27 0.84 7.02
C SER A 134 5.24 1.89 7.58
N THR A 135 5.07 3.13 7.13
CA THR A 135 5.94 4.25 7.53
C THR A 135 5.76 4.61 9.00
N THR A 136 6.86 4.98 9.63
CA THR A 136 6.90 5.33 11.06
C THR A 136 7.47 6.73 11.29
N TYR A 137 7.37 7.23 12.53
CA TYR A 137 7.99 8.50 12.90
C TYR A 137 9.51 8.45 12.75
N GLY A 138 10.06 9.43 12.01
CA GLY A 138 11.50 9.52 11.77
C GLY A 138 12.05 8.31 11.03
N ASP A 139 11.33 7.80 10.07
CA ASP A 139 11.64 6.55 9.36
C ASP A 139 13.03 6.59 8.72
N ARG A 140 13.96 5.83 9.27
CA ARG A 140 15.34 5.73 8.81
C ARG A 140 15.47 5.19 7.38
N ARG A 141 14.50 4.45 6.89
CA ARG A 141 14.47 3.94 5.51
C ARG A 141 14.30 5.08 4.53
N ILE A 142 13.34 5.96 4.79
CA ILE A 142 13.06 7.14 3.96
C ILE A 142 14.25 8.08 3.98
N SER A 143 14.79 8.41 5.15
CA SER A 143 15.98 9.27 5.28
C SER A 143 17.17 8.72 4.50
N TRP A 144 17.42 7.41 4.60
CA TRP A 144 18.52 6.77 3.89
C TRP A 144 18.31 6.79 2.35
N LEU A 145 17.10 6.50 1.86
CA LEU A 145 16.79 6.53 0.43
C LEU A 145 16.99 7.95 -0.15
N VAL A 146 16.58 9.00 0.59
CA VAL A 146 16.81 10.40 0.22
C VAL A 146 18.29 10.72 0.17
N GLU A 147 19.07 10.34 1.21
CA GLU A 147 20.52 10.58 1.27
C GLU A 147 21.28 9.88 0.14
N GLN A 148 20.90 8.66 -0.17
CA GLN A 148 21.52 7.86 -1.25
C GLN A 148 20.99 8.23 -2.64
N ARG A 149 20.01 9.12 -2.73
CA ARG A 149 19.32 9.49 -3.98
C ARG A 149 18.77 8.29 -4.73
N ILE A 150 18.18 7.35 -4.00
CA ILE A 150 17.53 6.17 -4.56
C ILE A 150 16.06 6.49 -4.81
N PRO A 151 15.53 6.23 -6.01
CA PRO A 151 14.12 6.45 -6.30
C PRO A 151 13.22 5.64 -5.38
N PHE A 152 12.25 6.30 -4.78
CA PHE A 152 11.22 5.63 -3.97
C PHE A 152 9.92 6.42 -3.96
N VAL A 153 8.84 5.74 -3.60
CA VAL A 153 7.57 6.33 -3.16
C VAL A 153 7.11 5.58 -1.92
N SER A 154 6.65 6.28 -0.90
CA SER A 154 6.04 5.61 0.24
C SER A 154 4.51 5.58 0.11
N PHE A 155 3.90 4.45 0.45
CA PHE A 155 2.51 4.37 0.84
C PHE A 155 2.44 4.59 2.34
N GLY A 156 2.04 5.79 2.70
CA GLY A 156 2.14 6.41 4.01
C GLY A 156 3.07 7.64 4.00
N ARG A 157 2.73 8.64 4.81
CA ARG A 157 3.48 9.91 4.89
C ARG A 157 4.84 9.70 5.56
N PRO A 158 5.81 10.58 5.29
CA PRO A 158 7.10 10.59 5.99
C PRO A 158 6.94 11.29 7.37
N TRP A 159 6.31 10.60 8.31
CA TRP A 159 6.00 11.16 9.63
C TRP A 159 7.25 11.65 10.37
N GLY A 160 7.13 12.80 11.03
CA GLY A 160 8.20 13.38 11.83
C GLY A 160 9.23 14.21 11.05
N VAL A 161 9.08 14.36 9.73
CA VAL A 161 9.89 15.34 8.97
C VAL A 161 9.30 16.74 9.13
N ALA A 162 10.15 17.77 9.04
CA ALA A 162 9.74 19.14 9.23
C ALA A 162 8.77 19.64 8.14
N ASP A 163 8.96 19.19 6.91
CA ASP A 163 8.11 19.52 5.76
C ASP A 163 7.85 18.25 4.93
N MET A 164 6.65 17.72 5.05
CA MET A 164 6.20 16.54 4.28
C MET A 164 5.91 16.85 2.80
N THR A 165 5.88 18.13 2.42
CA THR A 165 5.67 18.58 1.04
C THR A 165 6.97 18.81 0.26
N ASP A 166 8.12 18.67 0.92
CA ASP A 166 9.42 18.74 0.27
C ASP A 166 9.52 17.70 -0.84
N CYS A 167 9.93 18.12 -2.04
CA CYS A 167 9.95 17.31 -3.26
C CYS A 167 10.83 16.05 -3.18
N ARG A 168 11.73 15.97 -2.19
CA ARG A 168 12.53 14.78 -1.91
C ARG A 168 11.71 13.62 -1.34
N TYR A 169 10.57 13.93 -0.70
CA TYR A 169 9.65 12.95 -0.13
C TYR A 169 8.49 12.71 -1.10
N ARG A 170 8.50 11.57 -1.74
CA ARG A 170 7.37 11.16 -2.59
C ARG A 170 6.50 10.19 -1.81
N TRP A 171 5.25 10.54 -1.66
CA TRP A 171 4.34 9.70 -0.91
C TRP A 171 2.91 9.75 -1.47
N VAL A 172 2.22 8.65 -1.25
CA VAL A 172 0.77 8.53 -1.42
C VAL A 172 0.21 8.06 -0.09
N ASP A 173 -0.87 8.67 0.36
CA ASP A 173 -1.55 8.25 1.59
C ASP A 173 -3.05 8.40 1.42
N VAL A 174 -3.81 7.78 2.33
CA VAL A 174 -5.25 7.92 2.44
C VAL A 174 -5.56 8.82 3.62
N ASP A 175 -6.50 9.76 3.45
CA ASP A 175 -6.90 10.71 4.50
C ASP A 175 -7.58 9.97 5.65
N GLY A 176 -6.77 9.52 6.62
CA GLY A 176 -7.22 8.80 7.79
C GLY A 176 -8.12 9.62 8.70
N ALA A 177 -7.83 10.93 8.82
CA ALA A 177 -8.66 11.84 9.62
C ALA A 177 -10.04 12.02 9.01
N ALA A 178 -10.12 12.23 7.68
CA ALA A 178 -11.41 12.33 7.00
C ALA A 178 -12.22 11.04 7.14
N GLY A 179 -11.57 9.87 7.01
CA GLY A 179 -12.25 8.58 7.17
C GLY A 179 -12.82 8.37 8.55
N VAL A 180 -12.05 8.65 9.60
CA VAL A 180 -12.52 8.51 10.99
C VAL A 180 -13.58 9.56 11.33
N ARG A 181 -13.48 10.77 10.78
CA ARG A 181 -14.55 11.78 10.91
C ARG A 181 -15.87 11.25 10.35
N MET A 182 -15.86 10.71 9.12
CA MET A 182 -17.06 10.08 8.51
C MET A 182 -17.61 8.93 9.36
N ALA A 183 -16.76 8.08 9.92
CA ALA A 183 -17.16 7.00 10.81
C ALA A 183 -17.82 7.53 12.10
N THR A 184 -17.26 8.59 12.70
CA THR A 184 -17.79 9.22 13.91
C THR A 184 -19.16 9.89 13.65
N GLU A 185 -19.26 10.65 12.56
CA GLU A 185 -20.53 11.28 12.14
C GLU A 185 -21.60 10.22 11.82
N HIS A 186 -21.19 9.08 11.26
CA HIS A 186 -22.12 7.99 11.00
C HIS A 186 -22.74 7.45 12.30
N VAL A 187 -21.93 7.06 13.30
CA VAL A 187 -22.48 6.53 14.55
C VAL A 187 -23.30 7.60 15.30
N GLN A 188 -22.93 8.87 15.23
CA GLN A 188 -23.72 9.97 15.78
C GLN A 188 -25.07 10.12 15.07
N SER A 189 -25.14 9.88 13.76
CA SER A 189 -26.42 9.89 13.01
C SER A 189 -27.36 8.76 13.44
N LEU A 190 -26.82 7.69 14.03
CA LEU A 190 -27.59 6.59 14.65
C LEU A 190 -28.04 6.93 16.08
N GLY A 191 -27.65 8.07 16.62
CA GLY A 191 -28.06 8.57 17.95
C GLY A 191 -26.97 8.48 19.01
N ALA A 192 -25.77 7.97 18.69
CA ALA A 192 -24.64 7.88 19.63
C ALA A 192 -24.18 9.30 20.06
N ARG A 193 -23.83 9.46 21.34
CA ARG A 193 -23.34 10.70 21.94
C ARG A 193 -22.00 10.55 22.64
N GLU A 194 -21.71 9.38 23.18
CA GLU A 194 -20.51 9.05 23.94
C GLU A 194 -19.64 8.06 23.10
N VAL A 195 -19.15 8.54 21.94
CA VAL A 195 -18.38 7.73 21.00
C VAL A 195 -16.97 7.50 21.50
N ALA A 196 -16.55 6.26 21.71
CA ALA A 196 -15.18 5.91 22.05
C ALA A 196 -14.32 5.71 20.80
N PHE A 197 -13.03 6.05 20.90
CA PHE A 197 -12.02 5.76 19.90
C PHE A 197 -11.08 4.65 20.35
N VAL A 198 -10.95 3.60 19.56
CA VAL A 198 -10.00 2.50 19.79
C VAL A 198 -8.95 2.56 18.70
N GLY A 199 -7.73 2.90 19.08
CA GLY A 199 -6.61 3.12 18.16
C GLY A 199 -5.32 2.46 18.60
N TRP A 200 -4.22 2.87 17.99
CA TRP A 200 -2.88 2.36 18.29
C TRP A 200 -2.16 3.24 19.32
N PRO A 201 -1.16 2.66 20.03
CA PRO A 201 -0.36 3.42 20.97
C PRO A 201 0.45 4.53 20.28
N SER A 202 0.61 5.65 20.97
CA SER A 202 1.51 6.74 20.54
C SER A 202 2.99 6.35 20.81
N PRO A 203 3.96 6.75 19.94
CA PRO A 203 3.76 7.56 18.74
C PRO A 203 3.38 6.71 17.53
N SER A 204 2.34 7.11 16.82
CA SER A 204 1.91 6.50 15.55
C SER A 204 1.36 7.58 14.63
N GLY A 205 2.06 7.92 13.56
CA GLY A 205 1.61 8.99 12.66
C GLY A 205 0.22 8.74 12.09
N ILE A 206 -0.03 7.57 11.54
CA ILE A 206 -1.34 7.16 11.01
C ILE A 206 -2.38 7.07 12.14
N GLY A 207 -2.00 6.51 13.29
CA GLY A 207 -2.92 6.38 14.44
C GLY A 207 -3.32 7.73 15.03
N GLU A 208 -2.39 8.66 15.14
CA GLU A 208 -2.64 10.01 15.64
C GLU A 208 -3.49 10.81 14.65
N GLU A 209 -3.28 10.66 13.35
CA GLU A 209 -4.12 11.28 12.34
C GLU A 209 -5.56 10.76 12.41
N ARG A 210 -5.74 9.42 12.46
CA ARG A 210 -7.08 8.82 12.61
C ARG A 210 -7.75 9.29 13.90
N ARG A 211 -7.01 9.33 15.01
CA ARG A 211 -7.50 9.87 16.29
C ARG A 211 -7.87 11.35 16.18
N GLN A 212 -7.13 12.15 15.43
CA GLN A 212 -7.43 13.55 15.20
C GLN A 212 -8.80 13.74 14.52
N GLY A 213 -9.11 12.91 13.52
CA GLY A 213 -10.43 12.91 12.87
C GLY A 213 -11.58 12.68 13.87
N TRP A 214 -11.38 11.77 14.84
CA TRP A 214 -12.35 11.54 15.91
C TRP A 214 -12.45 12.76 16.87
N ILE A 215 -11.33 13.33 17.31
CA ILE A 215 -11.29 14.51 18.19
C ILE A 215 -12.08 15.67 17.56
N GLU A 216 -11.92 15.90 16.27
CA GLU A 216 -12.57 17.00 15.55
C GLU A 216 -14.08 16.81 15.39
N SER A 217 -14.58 15.57 15.46
CA SER A 217 -15.97 15.24 15.16
C SER A 217 -16.77 14.71 16.36
N CYS A 218 -16.13 14.18 17.41
CA CYS A 218 -16.85 13.55 18.52
C CYS A 218 -17.71 14.52 19.39
N GLY A 219 -17.37 15.80 19.40
CA GLY A 219 -18.13 16.82 20.16
C GLY A 219 -18.01 16.70 21.67
N LEU A 220 -17.04 15.96 22.19
CA LEU A 220 -16.83 15.73 23.63
C LEU A 220 -15.89 16.76 24.25
N ALA A 221 -15.97 16.96 25.56
CA ALA A 221 -15.01 17.74 26.33
C ALA A 221 -13.63 17.00 26.38
N PRO A 222 -12.51 17.74 26.49
CA PRO A 222 -11.17 17.14 26.47
C PRO A 222 -10.95 16.05 27.51
N GLU A 223 -11.49 16.22 28.72
CA GLU A 223 -11.39 15.24 29.80
C GLU A 223 -12.10 13.93 29.39
N ARG A 224 -13.26 14.07 28.77
CA ARG A 224 -14.05 12.93 28.33
C ARG A 224 -13.40 12.22 27.12
N MET A 225 -12.80 12.98 26.19
CA MET A 225 -12.01 12.43 25.11
C MET A 225 -10.84 11.58 25.63
N ALA A 226 -10.19 12.03 26.71
CA ALA A 226 -9.10 11.28 27.32
C ALA A 226 -9.56 9.93 27.92
N GLU A 227 -10.77 9.91 28.51
CA GLU A 227 -11.36 8.69 29.08
C GLU A 227 -11.83 7.71 27.98
N LEU A 228 -12.30 8.21 26.84
CA LEU A 228 -12.89 7.42 25.75
C LEU A 228 -11.93 7.12 24.61
N SER A 229 -10.65 7.48 24.71
CA SER A 229 -9.63 7.18 23.72
C SER A 229 -8.62 6.18 24.27
N VAL A 230 -8.58 4.98 23.72
CA VAL A 230 -7.63 3.92 24.13
C VAL A 230 -6.71 3.55 23.00
N GLY A 231 -5.44 3.28 23.33
CA GLY A 231 -4.41 2.83 22.40
C GLY A 231 -3.93 1.42 22.76
N VAL A 232 -4.13 0.47 21.85
CA VAL A 232 -3.74 -0.94 22.03
C VAL A 232 -3.03 -1.48 20.79
N ALA A 233 -2.34 -2.60 20.92
CA ALA A 233 -1.79 -3.29 19.75
C ALA A 233 -2.90 -3.63 18.75
N ASP A 234 -2.56 -3.69 17.45
CA ASP A 234 -3.53 -3.98 16.38
C ASP A 234 -3.96 -5.45 16.36
N GLU A 235 -4.54 -5.88 17.48
CA GLU A 235 -4.99 -7.25 17.74
C GLU A 235 -6.40 -7.25 18.32
N ALA A 236 -7.28 -8.13 17.79
CA ALA A 236 -8.67 -8.19 18.22
C ALA A 236 -8.82 -8.52 19.72
N THR A 237 -7.95 -9.36 20.26
CA THR A 237 -7.97 -9.74 21.69
C THR A 237 -7.61 -8.58 22.60
N GLU A 238 -6.62 -7.76 22.22
CA GLU A 238 -6.24 -6.57 22.98
C GLU A 238 -7.34 -5.50 22.94
N ALA A 239 -7.93 -5.30 21.76
CA ALA A 239 -9.06 -4.41 21.60
C ALA A 239 -10.28 -4.87 22.41
N ALA A 240 -10.59 -6.17 22.40
CA ALA A 240 -11.70 -6.72 23.18
C ALA A 240 -11.53 -6.45 24.68
N ARG A 241 -10.32 -6.62 25.21
CA ARG A 241 -10.00 -6.34 26.61
C ARG A 241 -10.19 -4.85 26.94
N ALA A 242 -9.64 -3.95 26.12
CA ALA A 242 -9.75 -2.51 26.34
C ALA A 242 -11.19 -2.00 26.23
N VAL A 243 -11.95 -2.50 25.28
CA VAL A 243 -13.38 -2.19 25.12
C VAL A 243 -14.18 -2.71 26.31
N ALA A 244 -13.87 -3.89 26.82
CA ALA A 244 -14.47 -4.42 28.03
C ALA A 244 -14.29 -3.50 29.25
N GLU A 245 -13.07 -2.97 29.43
CA GLU A 245 -12.77 -2.00 30.50
C GLU A 245 -13.57 -0.69 30.34
N LEU A 246 -13.73 -0.19 29.10
CA LEU A 246 -14.56 0.98 28.81
C LEU A 246 -16.05 0.74 29.12
N LEU A 247 -16.57 -0.45 28.78
CA LEU A 247 -17.97 -0.81 29.06
C LEU A 247 -18.25 -1.00 30.55
N ASP A 248 -17.26 -1.41 31.33
CA ASP A 248 -17.36 -1.61 32.78
C ASP A 248 -17.13 -0.30 33.57
N SER A 249 -16.82 0.81 32.88
CA SER A 249 -16.66 2.14 33.51
C SER A 249 -17.97 2.70 34.04
N SER A 250 -17.90 3.70 34.91
CA SER A 250 -19.07 4.35 35.49
C SER A 250 -19.91 5.12 34.45
N ARG A 251 -19.32 5.47 33.33
CA ARG A 251 -19.95 6.14 32.17
C ARG A 251 -19.50 5.44 30.88
N PRO A 252 -20.12 4.31 30.54
CA PRO A 252 -19.71 3.59 29.33
C PRO A 252 -20.04 4.38 28.06
N PRO A 253 -19.27 4.17 26.98
CA PRO A 253 -19.60 4.70 25.65
C PRO A 253 -20.85 4.02 25.09
N ASP A 254 -21.47 4.68 24.12
CA ASP A 254 -22.65 4.18 23.40
C ASP A 254 -22.33 3.81 21.92
N ALA A 255 -21.10 4.03 21.46
CA ALA A 255 -20.59 3.58 20.17
C ALA A 255 -19.06 3.50 20.16
N PHE A 256 -18.51 2.77 19.19
CA PHE A 256 -17.08 2.62 19.00
C PHE A 256 -16.67 2.95 17.57
N VAL A 257 -15.64 3.78 17.42
CA VAL A 257 -14.92 4.02 16.16
C VAL A 257 -13.50 3.50 16.34
N CYS A 258 -13.09 2.61 15.45
CA CYS A 258 -11.84 1.87 15.56
C CYS A 258 -10.88 2.26 14.45
N ALA A 259 -9.58 2.35 14.77
CA ALA A 259 -8.55 2.71 13.82
C ALA A 259 -8.26 1.60 12.78
N SER A 260 -8.76 0.39 12.98
CA SER A 260 -8.67 -0.71 12.02
C SER A 260 -9.83 -1.69 12.22
N ASP A 261 -10.01 -2.58 11.25
CA ASP A 261 -10.98 -3.67 11.35
C ASP A 261 -10.58 -4.72 12.40
N SER A 262 -9.29 -4.92 12.66
CA SER A 262 -8.82 -5.78 13.75
C SER A 262 -9.34 -5.28 15.09
N LEU A 263 -9.25 -3.98 15.33
CA LEU A 263 -9.73 -3.35 16.55
C LEU A 263 -11.27 -3.35 16.63
N ALA A 264 -11.94 -3.13 15.49
CA ALA A 264 -13.41 -3.21 15.39
C ALA A 264 -13.94 -4.62 15.68
N LEU A 265 -13.24 -5.65 15.18
CA LEU A 265 -13.57 -7.04 15.52
C LEU A 265 -13.47 -7.28 17.03
N GLY A 266 -12.40 -6.79 17.66
CA GLY A 266 -12.24 -6.90 19.12
C GLY A 266 -13.35 -6.17 19.90
N ALA A 267 -13.73 -4.96 19.45
CA ALA A 267 -14.86 -4.23 20.04
C ALA A 267 -16.16 -5.06 19.91
N ARG A 268 -16.42 -5.62 18.73
CA ARG A 268 -17.59 -6.49 18.50
C ARG A 268 -17.58 -7.73 19.40
N MET A 269 -16.41 -8.36 19.60
CA MET A 269 -16.26 -9.52 20.50
C MET A 269 -16.66 -9.16 21.93
N ALA A 270 -16.16 -8.03 22.48
CA ALA A 270 -16.49 -7.57 23.82
C ALA A 270 -17.98 -7.26 24.02
N LEU A 271 -18.63 -6.72 22.99
CA LEU A 271 -20.07 -6.47 22.99
C LEU A 271 -20.89 -7.76 22.98
N VAL A 272 -20.53 -8.71 22.12
CA VAL A 272 -21.21 -10.02 22.02
C VAL A 272 -21.12 -10.78 23.36
N GLU A 273 -19.94 -10.80 24.01
CA GLU A 273 -19.77 -11.43 25.32
C GLU A 273 -20.68 -10.84 26.41
N ARG A 274 -21.07 -9.57 26.28
CA ARG A 274 -21.96 -8.87 27.21
C ARG A 274 -23.43 -8.84 26.77
N GLY A 275 -23.75 -9.38 25.60
CA GLY A 275 -25.10 -9.32 25.03
C GLY A 275 -25.53 -7.90 24.67
N LEU A 276 -24.59 -7.01 24.34
CA LEU A 276 -24.82 -5.62 23.96
C LEU A 276 -24.81 -5.46 22.43
N GLU A 277 -25.69 -4.59 21.95
CA GLU A 277 -25.76 -4.19 20.54
C GLU A 277 -25.51 -2.70 20.42
N LEU A 278 -24.23 -2.30 20.36
CA LEU A 278 -23.82 -0.93 20.13
C LEU A 278 -23.16 -0.78 18.76
N PRO A 279 -23.27 0.39 18.09
CA PRO A 279 -22.59 0.66 16.83
C PRO A 279 -21.08 0.52 16.95
N VAL A 280 -20.48 -0.19 16.00
CA VAL A 280 -19.03 -0.35 15.83
C VAL A 280 -18.67 -0.06 14.40
N VAL A 281 -17.74 0.86 14.16
CA VAL A 281 -17.24 1.18 12.83
C VAL A 281 -15.74 0.96 12.79
N GLY A 282 -15.27 0.16 11.81
CA GLY A 282 -13.86 -0.12 11.57
C GLY A 282 -13.23 0.79 10.53
N PHE A 283 -12.02 0.47 10.17
CA PHE A 283 -11.28 1.09 9.08
C PHE A 283 -10.56 -0.02 8.30
N ASP A 284 -10.54 0.07 6.97
CA ASP A 284 -9.88 -0.77 5.97
C ASP A 284 -10.87 -1.55 5.08
N ASP A 285 -12.07 -1.86 5.56
CA ASP A 285 -13.10 -2.63 4.84
C ASP A 285 -12.59 -3.99 4.35
N THR A 286 -11.97 -4.71 5.27
CA THR A 286 -11.41 -6.04 5.00
C THR A 286 -12.49 -7.09 4.72
N PRO A 287 -12.17 -8.20 4.01
CA PRO A 287 -13.10 -9.30 3.79
C PRO A 287 -13.67 -9.88 5.10
N VAL A 288 -12.90 -9.85 6.19
CA VAL A 288 -13.36 -10.32 7.51
C VAL A 288 -14.41 -9.37 8.07
N ALA A 289 -14.17 -8.06 8.06
CA ALA A 289 -15.15 -7.06 8.50
C ALA A 289 -16.44 -7.15 7.68
N ALA A 290 -16.31 -7.31 6.35
CA ALA A 290 -17.45 -7.52 5.46
C ALA A 290 -18.25 -8.78 5.81
N ALA A 291 -17.60 -9.91 6.07
CA ALA A 291 -18.24 -11.16 6.45
C ALA A 291 -18.94 -11.08 7.82
N MET A 292 -18.42 -10.23 8.72
CA MET A 292 -19.00 -9.97 10.05
C MET A 292 -20.10 -8.90 10.02
N GLY A 293 -20.39 -8.31 8.87
CA GLY A 293 -21.39 -7.23 8.73
C GLY A 293 -20.98 -5.93 9.43
N LEU A 294 -19.70 -5.71 9.68
CA LEU A 294 -19.19 -4.48 10.28
C LEU A 294 -19.22 -3.33 9.27
N SER A 295 -19.74 -2.20 9.70
CA SER A 295 -19.56 -0.93 8.99
C SER A 295 -18.12 -0.46 9.10
N GLY A 296 -17.63 0.26 8.12
CA GLY A 296 -16.22 0.68 8.09
C GLY A 296 -15.94 1.81 7.12
N VAL A 297 -14.66 2.06 6.94
CA VAL A 297 -14.11 3.03 6.00
C VAL A 297 -13.20 2.26 5.03
N SER A 298 -13.50 2.28 3.73
CA SER A 298 -12.69 1.63 2.72
C SER A 298 -11.59 2.55 2.20
N GLN A 299 -10.43 1.95 1.89
CA GLN A 299 -9.31 2.62 1.26
C GLN A 299 -9.31 2.36 -0.26
N PRO A 300 -9.07 3.38 -1.13
CA PRO A 300 -9.04 3.22 -2.57
C PRO A 300 -7.71 2.62 -3.03
N LEU A 301 -7.41 1.36 -2.67
CA LEU A 301 -6.09 0.73 -2.86
C LEU A 301 -5.64 0.66 -4.32
N SER A 302 -6.60 0.56 -5.27
CA SER A 302 -6.28 0.60 -6.70
C SER A 302 -5.77 1.99 -7.13
N ASP A 303 -6.38 3.06 -6.61
CA ASP A 303 -5.96 4.43 -6.91
C ASP A 303 -4.65 4.77 -6.19
N VAL A 304 -4.44 4.21 -4.99
CA VAL A 304 -3.14 4.28 -4.28
C VAL A 304 -2.05 3.66 -5.13
N ALA A 305 -2.25 2.46 -5.66
CA ALA A 305 -1.28 1.75 -6.49
C ALA A 305 -0.97 2.52 -7.79
N GLU A 306 -2.00 3.08 -8.43
CA GLU A 306 -1.85 3.92 -9.62
C GLU A 306 -1.01 5.17 -9.30
N ALA A 307 -1.36 5.89 -8.24
CA ALA A 307 -0.66 7.10 -7.82
C ALA A 307 0.80 6.82 -7.42
N VAL A 308 1.07 5.69 -6.76
CA VAL A 308 2.45 5.26 -6.43
C VAL A 308 3.27 5.06 -7.70
N LEU A 309 2.72 4.37 -8.70
CA LEU A 309 3.42 4.16 -9.98
C LEU A 309 3.61 5.46 -10.75
N GLU A 310 2.62 6.35 -10.78
CA GLU A 310 2.74 7.65 -11.43
C GLU A 310 3.83 8.53 -10.79
N LEU A 311 3.93 8.53 -9.46
CA LEU A 311 4.98 9.27 -8.75
C LEU A 311 6.37 8.65 -8.90
N LEU A 312 6.46 7.32 -9.10
CA LEU A 312 7.72 6.62 -9.24
C LEU A 312 8.26 6.63 -10.68
N MET A 313 7.38 6.85 -11.67
CA MET A 313 7.71 6.72 -13.08
C MET A 313 7.81 8.06 -13.78
N GLY A 314 8.80 8.18 -14.66
CA GLY A 314 8.93 9.33 -15.56
C GLY A 314 8.11 9.19 -16.83
N PRO A 315 8.04 10.26 -17.64
CA PRO A 315 7.27 10.29 -18.88
C PRO A 315 7.75 9.31 -19.95
N ASP A 316 8.97 8.77 -19.80
CA ASP A 316 9.54 7.75 -20.67
C ASP A 316 9.19 6.32 -20.26
N GLY A 317 8.31 6.16 -19.25
CA GLY A 317 7.85 4.86 -18.76
C GLY A 317 8.88 4.09 -17.93
N GLY A 318 9.95 4.74 -17.47
CA GLY A 318 10.92 4.15 -16.56
C GLY A 318 10.87 4.78 -15.18
N VAL A 319 11.38 4.09 -14.17
CA VAL A 319 11.54 4.66 -12.83
C VAL A 319 12.38 5.94 -12.92
N VAL A 320 11.91 7.01 -12.31
CA VAL A 320 12.60 8.31 -12.33
C VAL A 320 13.87 8.17 -11.50
N ILE A 321 15.01 8.22 -12.20
CA ILE A 321 16.31 8.41 -11.57
C ILE A 321 16.37 9.89 -11.19
N ASP A 322 16.59 10.15 -9.95
CA ASP A 322 16.55 11.39 -9.22
C ASP A 322 17.11 12.61 -10.01
N ASP A 323 16.20 13.31 -10.65
CA ASP A 323 16.43 14.67 -11.12
C ASP A 323 15.23 15.50 -10.64
N PRO A 324 15.33 16.19 -9.50
CA PRO A 324 14.25 17.02 -8.96
C PRO A 324 13.72 18.04 -9.99
N ASP A 325 14.58 18.48 -10.92
CA ASP A 325 14.25 19.47 -11.93
C ASP A 325 13.44 18.89 -13.11
N ARG A 326 13.35 17.57 -13.24
CA ARG A 326 12.57 16.87 -14.28
C ARG A 326 11.14 16.52 -13.90
N LEU A 327 10.77 16.71 -12.64
CA LEU A 327 9.44 16.39 -12.15
C LEU A 327 8.56 17.63 -12.17
N ALA A 328 7.98 17.89 -13.32
CA ALA A 328 6.85 18.81 -13.42
C ALA A 328 5.58 18.11 -12.89
N GLY A 329 5.27 18.26 -11.59
CA GLY A 329 4.04 17.71 -11.02
C GLY A 329 4.10 17.55 -9.50
N PRO A 330 2.98 17.15 -8.88
CA PRO A 330 2.92 16.93 -7.44
C PRO A 330 3.84 15.76 -7.05
N THR A 331 4.53 15.90 -5.93
CA THR A 331 5.41 14.87 -5.35
C THR A 331 4.69 13.98 -4.36
N HIS A 332 3.46 14.32 -4.02
CA HIS A 332 2.64 13.57 -3.07
C HIS A 332 1.15 13.62 -3.43
N ARG A 333 0.41 12.63 -2.97
CA ARG A 333 -1.06 12.57 -3.10
C ARG A 333 -1.71 12.08 -1.82
N LEU A 334 -2.77 12.77 -1.42
CA LEU A 334 -3.67 12.37 -0.35
C LEU A 334 -5.02 11.97 -0.96
N LEU A 335 -5.37 10.69 -0.85
CA LEU A 335 -6.58 10.14 -1.43
C LEU A 335 -7.71 10.10 -0.39
N GLN A 336 -8.93 10.28 -0.86
CA GLN A 336 -10.10 10.25 0.04
C GLN A 336 -10.59 8.81 0.21
N PRO A 337 -10.81 8.36 1.46
CA PRO A 337 -11.48 7.10 1.73
C PRO A 337 -12.98 7.22 1.50
N ALA A 338 -13.70 6.09 1.54
CA ALA A 338 -15.14 6.05 1.39
C ALA A 338 -15.82 5.30 2.54
N PRO A 339 -16.99 5.76 3.05
CA PRO A 339 -17.72 5.05 4.08
C PRO A 339 -18.40 3.81 3.49
N VAL A 340 -18.41 2.73 4.27
CA VAL A 340 -19.12 1.48 3.96
C VAL A 340 -20.07 1.17 5.10
N VAL A 341 -21.36 1.29 4.85
CA VAL A 341 -22.40 1.06 5.86
C VAL A 341 -23.03 -0.31 5.66
N ARG A 342 -23.09 -1.11 6.72
CA ARG A 342 -23.65 -2.45 6.75
C ARG A 342 -24.65 -2.58 7.91
N GLY A 343 -25.77 -3.18 7.69
CA GLY A 343 -26.69 -3.83 8.64
C GLY A 343 -27.22 -3.09 9.89
N GLU A 344 -26.73 -1.89 10.22
CA GLU A 344 -27.05 -1.20 11.48
C GLU A 344 -28.41 -0.45 11.47
N GLY A 345 -29.23 -0.64 10.44
CA GLY A 345 -30.49 0.12 10.25
C GLY A 345 -31.80 -0.67 10.34
N ALA A 346 -31.79 -1.96 10.70
CA ALA A 346 -33.00 -2.79 10.62
C ALA A 346 -33.82 -2.95 11.91
N SER A 347 -33.33 -2.46 13.08
CA SER A 347 -34.00 -2.72 14.38
C SER A 347 -34.78 -1.55 15.01
N ALA A 348 -34.83 -0.37 14.39
CA ALA A 348 -35.47 0.81 15.00
C ALA A 348 -36.83 1.19 14.43
N ARG A 349 -37.57 0.27 13.79
CA ARG A 349 -39.01 0.46 13.48
C ARG A 349 -39.82 -0.73 13.95
N GLY A 350 -39.99 -0.85 15.24
CA GLY A 350 -41.10 -1.59 15.82
C GLY A 350 -42.39 -0.85 15.46
N GLU A 351 -43.10 -1.34 14.46
CA GLU A 351 -44.48 -0.90 14.17
C GLU A 351 -45.34 -1.18 15.38
N GLY A 352 -45.74 -0.09 16.09
CA GLY A 352 -46.90 -0.12 16.95
C GLY A 352 -48.14 -0.35 16.08
N THR A 353 -48.61 -1.55 16.02
CA THR A 353 -49.97 -1.86 15.57
C THR A 353 -50.88 -1.59 16.75
N ASP A 354 -51.56 -0.44 16.73
CA ASP A 354 -52.81 -0.23 17.42
C ASP A 354 -53.90 -1.18 16.86
N THR A 355 -54.49 -1.92 17.72
CA THR A 355 -55.88 -2.39 17.63
C THR A 355 -56.55 -2.31 18.97
#